data_914a6bd3eab2674c473a400e84d29995
#
_entry.id   914a6bd3eab2674c473a400e84d29995
#
_cell.length_a   1.000
_cell.length_b   1.000
_cell.length_c   1.000
_cell.angle_alpha   90.00
_cell.angle_beta   90.00
_cell.angle_gamma   90.00
#
_symmetry.space_group_name_H-M   'P 1'
#
loop_
_entity.id
_entity.type
_entity.pdbx_description
1 polymer ?
#
loop_
_entity_poly.entity_id
_entity_poly.type
_entity_poly.pdbx_seq_one_letter_code
_entity_poly.pdbx_strand_id
1 'polypeptide(L)'
;MKRLFVVAAAGLAVSACGTGAMFGERSELIYEPSGCVEQRLDIYFEEGEARIARPAQDMIAMTGERLQGCRIEGVDVIGLASSTGDSASNLTLSERRARAVADALISAGWPSPTFTLSAAGDAGATTDGGLAEPLRRRTEVVIHARPQ
;
A
#
# COMPACT_ATOMS: atom_id res chain seq x y z
N MET A 1 19.35 -82.38 44.95
CA MET A 1 20.29 -81.28 45.15
C MET A 1 20.19 -80.35 43.93
N LYS A 2 19.28 -79.36 43.94
CA LYS A 2 19.14 -78.40 42.86
C LYS A 2 19.21 -76.99 43.48
N ARG A 3 20.27 -76.27 43.13
CA ARG A 3 20.48 -74.90 43.60
C ARG A 3 19.71 -73.95 42.70
N LEU A 4 18.81 -73.22 43.31
CA LEU A 4 17.99 -72.18 42.61
C LEU A 4 18.81 -70.89 42.65
N PHE A 5 19.17 -70.36 41.49
CA PHE A 5 19.70 -69.01 41.36
C PHE A 5 18.60 -68.03 41.11
N VAL A 6 18.40 -67.11 42.05
CA VAL A 6 17.50 -66.00 41.90
C VAL A 6 18.32 -64.87 41.27
N VAL A 7 17.99 -64.50 40.08
CA VAL A 7 18.53 -63.33 39.40
C VAL A 7 17.58 -62.14 39.67
N ALA A 8 18.05 -61.16 40.45
CA ALA A 8 17.35 -59.91 40.67
C ALA A 8 17.61 -59.00 39.48
N ALA A 9 16.55 -58.73 38.70
CA ALA A 9 16.57 -57.72 37.63
C ALA A 9 16.29 -56.32 38.24
N ALA A 10 17.33 -55.49 38.30
CA ALA A 10 17.17 -54.07 38.66
C ALA A 10 16.57 -53.30 37.45
N GLY A 11 15.33 -52.91 37.54
CA GLY A 11 14.68 -52.06 36.55
C GLY A 11 15.13 -50.61 36.68
N LEU A 12 15.88 -50.11 35.69
CA LEU A 12 16.14 -48.69 35.53
C LEU A 12 14.85 -48.00 35.02
N ALA A 13 14.19 -47.24 35.89
CA ALA A 13 13.13 -46.32 35.47
C ALA A 13 13.76 -45.11 34.77
N VAL A 14 13.70 -45.11 33.45
CA VAL A 14 14.00 -43.91 32.65
C VAL A 14 12.85 -42.91 32.81
N SER A 15 13.09 -41.88 33.62
CA SER A 15 12.18 -40.71 33.74
C SER A 15 12.22 -39.97 32.41
N ALA A 16 11.24 -40.18 31.56
CA ALA A 16 11.00 -39.36 30.39
C ALA A 16 10.55 -37.97 30.86
N CYS A 17 11.51 -37.02 30.90
CA CYS A 17 11.14 -35.60 30.94
C CYS A 17 10.35 -35.30 29.67
N GLY A 18 9.04 -35.24 29.80
CA GLY A 18 8.16 -34.68 28.79
C GLY A 18 8.48 -33.20 28.66
N THR A 19 9.32 -32.88 27.68
CA THR A 19 9.36 -31.50 27.16
C THR A 19 8.02 -31.22 26.51
N GLY A 20 7.06 -30.80 27.34
CA GLY A 20 5.80 -30.22 26.85
C GLY A 20 6.17 -29.10 25.93
N ALA A 21 5.79 -29.26 24.67
CA ALA A 21 5.92 -28.26 23.65
C ALA A 21 5.22 -26.97 24.12
N MET A 22 5.98 -26.08 24.72
CA MET A 22 5.56 -24.70 24.97
C MET A 22 5.74 -23.84 23.70
N PHE A 23 5.68 -24.46 22.55
CA PHE A 23 5.52 -23.72 21.30
C PHE A 23 4.01 -23.69 21.02
N GLY A 24 3.28 -22.86 21.79
CA GLY A 24 1.97 -22.42 21.40
C GLY A 24 2.07 -21.91 19.98
N GLU A 25 1.16 -22.33 19.14
CA GLU A 25 1.11 -22.00 17.72
C GLU A 25 1.31 -20.51 17.53
N ARG A 26 2.47 -20.14 16.99
CA ARG A 26 2.78 -18.78 16.56
C ARG A 26 1.90 -18.31 15.40
N SER A 27 1.04 -19.17 14.90
CA SER A 27 0.09 -18.86 13.83
C SER A 27 -0.95 -17.83 14.22
N GLU A 28 -1.26 -17.65 15.50
CA GLU A 28 -2.23 -16.63 15.93
C GLU A 28 -1.67 -15.21 16.00
N LEU A 29 -0.36 -15.03 15.84
CA LEU A 29 0.28 -13.71 15.88
C LEU A 29 0.61 -13.14 14.51
N ILE A 30 0.33 -13.85 13.42
CA ILE A 30 0.37 -13.27 12.09
C ILE A 30 -0.98 -12.57 11.89
N TYR A 31 -1.08 -11.34 12.36
CA TYR A 31 -2.09 -10.41 11.88
C TYR A 31 -1.80 -10.20 10.39
N GLU A 32 -2.51 -10.92 9.54
CA GLU A 32 -2.64 -10.57 8.13
C GLU A 32 -3.38 -9.23 8.10
N PRO A 33 -2.71 -8.10 7.86
CA PRO A 33 -3.44 -6.84 7.75
C PRO A 33 -4.48 -7.03 6.67
N SER A 34 -5.75 -6.83 6.99
CA SER A 34 -6.80 -6.82 5.99
C SER A 34 -6.29 -5.91 4.87
N GLY A 35 -6.35 -6.34 3.60
CA GLY A 35 -5.91 -5.51 2.47
C GLY A 35 -6.59 -4.14 2.41
N CYS A 36 -7.58 -3.93 3.28
CA CYS A 36 -8.36 -2.71 3.43
C CYS A 36 -7.68 -1.70 4.35
N VAL A 37 -6.53 -1.20 3.94
CA VAL A 37 -5.79 -0.11 4.60
C VAL A 37 -5.62 1.06 3.62
N GLU A 38 -5.32 2.24 4.15
CA GLU A 38 -5.00 3.38 3.31
C GLU A 38 -3.94 3.02 2.28
N GLN A 39 -4.19 3.36 1.03
CA GLN A 39 -3.26 3.15 -0.08
C GLN A 39 -2.83 4.50 -0.65
N ARG A 40 -1.58 4.57 -1.10
CA ARG A 40 -1.04 5.74 -1.79
C ARG A 40 -0.48 5.34 -3.13
N LEU A 41 -0.80 6.13 -4.15
CA LEU A 41 -0.29 5.95 -5.51
C LEU A 41 0.29 7.26 -6.00
N ASP A 42 1.46 7.21 -6.61
CA ASP A 42 2.06 8.33 -7.32
C ASP A 42 1.99 8.07 -8.83
N ILE A 43 1.22 8.88 -9.53
CA ILE A 43 1.06 8.82 -10.99
C ILE A 43 1.97 9.86 -11.62
N TYR A 44 3.05 9.41 -12.26
CA TYR A 44 4.03 10.27 -12.90
C TYR A 44 3.64 10.62 -14.34
N PHE A 45 4.01 11.82 -14.78
CA PHE A 45 3.72 12.37 -16.10
C PHE A 45 4.99 12.82 -16.81
N GLU A 46 4.93 12.77 -18.12
CA GLU A 46 5.91 13.45 -18.96
C GLU A 46 5.83 14.97 -18.78
N GLU A 47 6.88 15.68 -19.14
CA GLU A 47 6.95 17.13 -18.99
C GLU A 47 5.84 17.80 -19.83
N GLY A 48 5.10 18.72 -19.20
CA GLY A 48 3.96 19.41 -19.83
C GLY A 48 2.72 18.57 -20.09
N GLU A 49 2.78 17.26 -19.86
CA GLU A 49 1.69 16.32 -20.17
C GLU A 49 0.80 16.05 -18.96
N ALA A 50 -0.46 15.72 -19.26
CA ALA A 50 -1.45 15.21 -18.30
C ALA A 50 -2.04 13.85 -18.75
N ARG A 51 -1.43 13.22 -19.75
CA ARG A 51 -1.83 11.91 -20.25
C ARG A 51 -1.25 10.81 -19.37
N ILE A 52 -2.11 9.92 -18.90
CA ILE A 52 -1.70 8.79 -18.06
C ILE A 52 -1.06 7.70 -18.94
N ALA A 53 0.16 7.32 -18.61
CA ALA A 53 0.87 6.24 -19.27
C ALA A 53 0.25 4.86 -18.94
N ARG A 54 0.40 3.90 -19.83
CA ARG A 54 -0.15 2.55 -19.69
C ARG A 54 0.22 1.87 -18.35
N PRO A 55 1.49 1.91 -17.90
CA PRO A 55 1.85 1.31 -16.61
C PRO A 55 1.08 1.90 -15.42
N ALA A 56 0.76 3.19 -15.47
CA ALA A 56 -0.04 3.83 -14.41
C ALA A 56 -1.51 3.40 -14.47
N GLN A 57 -2.07 3.20 -15.66
CA GLN A 57 -3.42 2.62 -15.81
C GLN A 57 -3.47 1.20 -15.23
N ASP A 58 -2.48 0.37 -15.52
CA ASP A 58 -2.38 -0.99 -15.00
C ASP A 58 -2.26 -0.98 -13.46
N MET A 59 -1.47 -0.07 -12.90
CA MET A 59 -1.35 0.12 -11.45
C MET A 59 -2.69 0.52 -10.79
N ILE A 60 -3.45 1.41 -11.41
CA ILE A 60 -4.79 1.81 -10.96
C ILE A 60 -5.72 0.58 -10.94
N ALA A 61 -5.75 -0.21 -12.00
CA ALA A 61 -6.57 -1.42 -12.09
C ALA A 61 -6.18 -2.45 -11.03
N MET A 62 -4.91 -2.77 -10.89
CA MET A 62 -4.39 -3.70 -9.88
C MET A 62 -4.70 -3.26 -8.44
N THR A 63 -4.68 -1.95 -8.18
CA THR A 63 -5.02 -1.44 -6.86
C THR A 63 -6.51 -1.57 -6.60
N GLY A 64 -7.35 -1.33 -7.61
CA GLY A 64 -8.79 -1.58 -7.53
C GLY A 64 -9.12 -3.05 -7.21
N GLU A 65 -8.45 -3.99 -7.87
CA GLU A 65 -8.59 -5.43 -7.59
C GLU A 65 -8.21 -5.77 -6.13
N ARG A 66 -7.12 -5.18 -5.65
CA ARG A 66 -6.62 -5.41 -4.28
C ARG A 66 -7.57 -4.89 -3.20
N LEU A 67 -8.32 -3.84 -3.51
CA LEU A 67 -9.30 -3.22 -2.61
C LEU A 67 -10.72 -3.76 -2.79
N GLN A 68 -10.91 -4.82 -3.59
CA GLN A 68 -12.21 -5.49 -3.69
C GLN A 68 -12.66 -6.00 -2.32
N GLY A 69 -13.93 -5.76 -1.98
CA GLY A 69 -14.48 -6.11 -0.67
C GLY A 69 -14.15 -5.11 0.45
N CYS A 70 -13.40 -4.04 0.15
CA CYS A 70 -13.18 -2.95 1.09
C CYS A 70 -14.25 -1.86 0.94
N ARG A 71 -14.49 -1.15 2.02
CA ARG A 71 -15.23 0.10 1.97
C ARG A 71 -14.26 1.24 1.63
N ILE A 72 -14.47 1.91 0.50
CA ILE A 72 -13.74 3.13 0.16
C ILE A 72 -14.51 4.31 0.72
N GLU A 73 -13.93 5.05 1.67
CA GLU A 73 -14.55 6.20 2.32
C GLU A 73 -14.31 7.49 1.54
N GLY A 74 -13.17 7.58 0.86
CA GLY A 74 -12.81 8.73 0.05
C GLY A 74 -11.53 8.48 -0.75
N VAL A 75 -11.30 9.35 -1.74
CA VAL A 75 -10.06 9.37 -2.53
C VAL A 75 -9.64 10.82 -2.72
N ASP A 76 -8.48 11.18 -2.19
CA ASP A 76 -7.87 12.48 -2.42
C ASP A 76 -6.93 12.40 -3.63
N VAL A 77 -7.12 13.30 -4.58
CA VAL A 77 -6.34 13.37 -5.81
C VAL A 77 -5.68 14.75 -5.88
N ILE A 78 -4.36 14.80 -5.71
CA ILE A 78 -3.59 16.03 -5.60
C ILE A 78 -2.65 16.13 -6.80
N GLY A 79 -2.98 17.01 -7.75
CA GLY A 79 -2.13 17.30 -8.89
C GLY A 79 -0.95 18.21 -8.51
N LEU A 80 0.22 17.84 -8.98
CA LEU A 80 1.46 18.58 -8.76
C LEU A 80 2.14 18.91 -10.09
N ALA A 81 2.93 19.97 -10.11
CA ALA A 81 3.80 20.34 -11.21
C ALA A 81 5.22 20.62 -10.71
N SER A 82 6.19 20.54 -11.60
CA SER A 82 7.57 20.98 -11.31
C SER A 82 7.68 22.50 -11.34
N SER A 83 8.80 23.04 -10.87
CA SER A 83 9.08 24.49 -10.87
C SER A 83 9.40 25.05 -12.27
N THR A 84 9.35 24.24 -13.33
CA THR A 84 9.62 24.69 -14.69
C THR A 84 8.43 25.47 -15.26
N GLY A 85 8.65 26.68 -15.75
CA GLY A 85 7.60 27.54 -16.30
C GLY A 85 7.02 28.53 -15.30
N ASP A 86 5.89 29.12 -15.65
CA ASP A 86 5.18 30.06 -14.77
C ASP A 86 4.16 29.35 -13.87
N SER A 87 3.94 29.89 -12.68
CA SER A 87 3.06 29.27 -11.68
C SER A 87 1.61 29.15 -12.10
N ALA A 88 1.08 30.05 -12.95
CA ALA A 88 -0.30 29.97 -13.43
C ALA A 88 -0.48 28.79 -14.39
N SER A 89 0.49 28.60 -15.30
CA SER A 89 0.54 27.43 -16.19
C SER A 89 0.71 26.14 -15.41
N ASN A 90 1.55 26.13 -14.39
CA ASN A 90 1.78 24.98 -13.51
C ASN A 90 0.51 24.63 -12.70
N LEU A 91 -0.22 25.61 -12.21
CA LEU A 91 -1.50 25.38 -11.55
C LEU A 91 -2.49 24.70 -12.52
N THR A 92 -2.66 25.26 -13.71
CA THR A 92 -3.55 24.69 -14.74
C THR A 92 -3.13 23.28 -15.15
N LEU A 93 -1.83 23.01 -15.25
CA LEU A 93 -1.32 21.67 -15.55
C LEU A 93 -1.62 20.68 -14.42
N SER A 94 -1.43 21.08 -13.19
CA SER A 94 -1.72 20.24 -12.02
C SER A 94 -3.21 19.91 -11.89
N GLU A 95 -4.11 20.85 -12.21
CA GLU A 95 -5.55 20.60 -12.29
C GLU A 95 -5.89 19.57 -13.38
N ARG A 96 -5.31 19.70 -14.58
CA ARG A 96 -5.53 18.73 -15.67
C ARG A 96 -5.05 17.33 -15.29
N ARG A 97 -3.92 17.23 -14.59
CA ARG A 97 -3.40 15.95 -14.08
C ARG A 97 -4.32 15.32 -13.07
N ALA A 98 -4.79 16.10 -12.08
CA ALA A 98 -5.72 15.59 -11.07
C ALA A 98 -7.03 15.06 -11.73
N ARG A 99 -7.58 15.80 -12.69
CA ARG A 99 -8.78 15.36 -13.44
C ARG A 99 -8.51 14.08 -14.23
N ALA A 100 -7.42 14.02 -14.97
CA ALA A 100 -7.07 12.82 -15.74
C ALA A 100 -6.96 11.56 -14.87
N VAL A 101 -6.40 11.68 -13.66
CA VAL A 101 -6.32 10.57 -12.72
C VAL A 101 -7.70 10.20 -12.18
N ALA A 102 -8.53 11.18 -11.79
CA ALA A 102 -9.89 10.91 -11.34
C ALA A 102 -10.72 10.19 -12.41
N ASP A 103 -10.64 10.64 -13.67
CA ASP A 103 -11.32 10.02 -14.81
C ASP A 103 -10.83 8.59 -15.04
N ALA A 104 -9.53 8.32 -14.88
CA ALA A 104 -8.97 6.98 -15.00
C ALA A 104 -9.44 6.05 -13.88
N LEU A 105 -9.52 6.53 -12.65
CA LEU A 105 -10.07 5.79 -11.52
C LEU A 105 -11.54 5.41 -11.78
N ILE A 106 -12.36 6.37 -12.20
CA ILE A 106 -13.77 6.15 -12.56
C ILE A 106 -13.88 5.12 -13.69
N SER A 107 -13.06 5.27 -14.74
CA SER A 107 -13.07 4.36 -15.90
C SER A 107 -12.62 2.93 -15.54
N ALA A 108 -11.78 2.78 -14.52
CA ALA A 108 -11.38 1.49 -13.97
C ALA A 108 -12.45 0.84 -13.07
N GLY A 109 -13.64 1.47 -12.95
CA GLY A 109 -14.77 0.92 -12.21
C GLY A 109 -14.66 1.09 -10.69
N TRP A 110 -13.81 2.01 -10.24
CA TRP A 110 -13.75 2.31 -8.81
C TRP A 110 -15.11 2.81 -8.33
N PRO A 111 -15.58 2.32 -7.17
CA PRO A 111 -16.83 2.82 -6.61
C PRO A 111 -16.71 4.33 -6.49
N SER A 112 -17.77 5.04 -6.82
CA SER A 112 -17.82 6.52 -6.85
C SER A 112 -17.79 7.07 -5.41
N PRO A 113 -16.65 7.06 -4.71
CA PRO A 113 -16.51 7.74 -3.44
C PRO A 113 -16.45 9.23 -3.71
N THR A 114 -16.57 10.01 -2.68
CA THR A 114 -16.33 11.43 -2.79
C THR A 114 -14.88 11.67 -3.18
N PHE A 115 -14.63 12.06 -4.43
CA PHE A 115 -13.31 12.50 -4.86
C PHE A 115 -13.07 13.92 -4.36
N THR A 116 -11.99 14.13 -3.65
CA THR A 116 -11.46 15.44 -3.34
C THR A 116 -10.34 15.74 -4.33
N LEU A 117 -10.60 16.63 -5.29
CA LEU A 117 -9.59 17.08 -6.26
C LEU A 117 -8.97 18.38 -5.78
N SER A 118 -7.65 18.41 -5.74
CA SER A 118 -6.88 19.60 -5.47
C SER A 118 -5.69 19.72 -6.44
N ALA A 119 -5.21 20.94 -6.59
CA ALA A 119 -4.08 21.26 -7.44
C ALA A 119 -3.13 22.17 -6.67
N ALA A 120 -1.91 21.75 -6.48
CA ALA A 120 -0.89 22.50 -5.76
C ALA A 120 0.07 23.26 -6.70
N GLY A 121 -0.09 23.10 -8.02
CA GLY A 121 0.80 23.70 -8.99
C GLY A 121 2.25 23.31 -8.71
N ASP A 122 3.12 24.31 -8.68
CA ASP A 122 4.53 24.19 -8.34
C ASP A 122 4.86 24.47 -6.86
N ALA A 123 3.86 24.56 -6.00
CA ALA A 123 4.09 24.74 -4.56
C ALA A 123 4.95 23.59 -4.01
N GLY A 124 6.08 23.93 -3.39
CA GLY A 124 7.07 22.97 -2.89
C GLY A 124 7.85 22.21 -3.99
N ALA A 125 7.88 22.72 -5.21
CA ALA A 125 8.67 22.13 -6.31
C ALA A 125 10.16 22.50 -6.27
N THR A 126 10.58 23.21 -5.24
CA THR A 126 11.98 23.52 -4.94
C THR A 126 12.29 23.12 -3.51
N THR A 127 13.50 22.62 -3.29
CA THR A 127 14.02 22.35 -1.94
C THR A 127 14.31 23.65 -1.20
N ASP A 128 14.53 23.59 0.10
CA ASP A 128 14.98 24.74 0.91
C ASP A 128 16.28 25.37 0.39
N GLY A 129 17.10 24.61 -0.31
CA GLY A 129 18.31 25.05 -1.01
C GLY A 129 18.07 25.64 -2.41
N GLY A 130 16.80 25.77 -2.85
CA GLY A 130 16.43 26.35 -4.16
C GLY A 130 16.64 25.41 -5.35
N LEU A 131 16.91 24.12 -5.12
CA LEU A 131 17.05 23.14 -6.20
C LEU A 131 15.66 22.65 -6.66
N ALA A 132 15.49 22.52 -7.98
CA ALA A 132 14.26 21.98 -8.55
C ALA A 132 14.03 20.51 -8.15
N GLU A 133 12.78 20.17 -7.84
CA GLU A 133 12.34 18.81 -7.56
C GLU A 133 11.64 18.21 -8.79
N PRO A 134 12.36 17.56 -9.71
CA PRO A 134 11.77 17.03 -10.94
C PRO A 134 10.73 15.92 -10.71
N LEU A 135 10.81 15.21 -9.58
CA LEU A 135 9.86 14.17 -9.21
C LEU A 135 8.47 14.71 -8.82
N ARG A 136 8.28 16.01 -8.77
CA ARG A 136 6.95 16.61 -8.55
C ARG A 136 6.04 16.60 -9.79
N ARG A 137 6.50 16.11 -10.91
CA ARG A 137 5.65 15.86 -12.10
C ARG A 137 4.74 14.65 -11.89
N ARG A 138 3.93 14.69 -10.84
CA ARG A 138 3.04 13.59 -10.47
C ARG A 138 1.67 14.07 -9.97
N THR A 139 0.77 13.15 -9.87
CA THR A 139 -0.45 13.29 -9.07
C THR A 139 -0.39 12.27 -7.94
N GLU A 140 -0.56 12.73 -6.73
CA GLU A 140 -0.67 11.90 -5.54
C GLU A 140 -2.13 11.48 -5.37
N VAL A 141 -2.36 10.20 -5.12
CA VAL A 141 -3.67 9.63 -4.85
C VAL A 141 -3.63 8.96 -3.49
N VAL A 142 -4.47 9.40 -2.57
CA VAL A 142 -4.63 8.79 -1.24
C VAL A 142 -6.01 8.17 -1.17
N ILE A 143 -6.07 6.87 -0.95
CA ILE A 143 -7.30 6.08 -0.93
C ILE A 143 -7.58 5.67 0.51
N HIS A 144 -8.66 6.18 1.07
CA HIS A 144 -9.10 5.86 2.42
C HIS A 144 -9.97 4.61 2.38
N ALA A 145 -9.35 3.45 2.61
CA ALA A 145 -10.01 2.15 2.60
C ALA A 145 -10.09 1.57 4.01
N ARG A 146 -11.23 0.90 4.31
CA ARG A 146 -11.45 0.18 5.58
C ARG A 146 -12.12 -1.17 5.33
N PRO A 147 -11.97 -2.13 6.25
CA PRO A 147 -12.78 -3.34 6.25
C PRO A 147 -14.29 -3.02 6.28
N GLN A 148 -15.10 -3.87 5.61
CA GLN A 148 -16.56 -3.76 5.66
C GLN A 148 -17.10 -4.23 6.99
#